data_bc724dc8802c0a565ac74107dd3b7b03
#
_entry.id   bc724dc8802c0a565ac74107dd3b7b03
#
_cell.length_a   1.000
_cell.length_b   1.000
_cell.length_c   1.000
_cell.angle_alpha   90.00
_cell.angle_beta   90.00
_cell.angle_gamma   90.00
#
_symmetry.space_group_name_H-M   'P 1'
#
loop_
_entity.id
_entity.type
_entity.pdbx_description
1 polymer ?
#
loop_
_entity_poly.entity_id
_entity_poly.type
_entity_poly.pdbx_seq_one_letter_code
_entity_poly.pdbx_strand_id
1 'polypeptide(L)'
;MVNRVSLIVFLLLLSAIWAQGQQKRFVVAADGSGDFRTVQQALDAVPSGQMQRTTVFIKKGRYPEKLTLAKGKNFVHLQGEDAATTILTYDDYAQKLTPEGKGIGTSGSASFFVRATDFSAENITFENAAGPVGQALAIWIGGDRVQFKNCRFLGNQDTIFTGGRRQYFDHCYIEGTTDYIFGNSTAWFEQCELFCRKGGQYITAASTPDTARYGYVFNHCRITGDAPAGSYYLGRPWRPHAKVVFLRCELGPPVKSAGWHNWGKPSNESTAYYAEFASAGPGAADATQRVSWSHQLSKTEAQSYTPKNVLGDWKPTK
;
A
#
# COMPACT_ATOMS: atom_id res chain seq x y z
N MET A 1 -44.98 -38.25 -26.50
CA MET A 1 -43.61 -38.80 -26.52
C MET A 1 -42.65 -37.63 -26.47
N VAL A 2 -42.12 -37.33 -25.33
CA VAL A 2 -41.06 -36.29 -25.20
C VAL A 2 -39.78 -36.87 -25.74
N ASN A 3 -39.21 -36.19 -26.74
CA ASN A 3 -38.12 -36.68 -27.54
C ASN A 3 -36.85 -36.81 -26.65
N ARG A 4 -36.32 -38.02 -26.49
CA ARG A 4 -35.14 -38.34 -25.67
C ARG A 4 -33.92 -37.45 -25.98
N VAL A 5 -33.83 -36.97 -27.21
CA VAL A 5 -32.77 -36.05 -27.69
C VAL A 5 -32.86 -34.67 -27.00
N SER A 6 -34.11 -34.16 -26.83
CA SER A 6 -34.32 -32.84 -26.15
C SER A 6 -33.91 -32.86 -24.66
N LEU A 7 -34.10 -34.00 -23.99
CA LEU A 7 -33.77 -34.15 -22.58
C LEU A 7 -32.21 -34.19 -22.36
N ILE A 8 -31.49 -34.84 -23.28
CA ILE A 8 -30.00 -34.91 -23.21
C ILE A 8 -29.38 -33.54 -23.49
N VAL A 9 -29.90 -32.77 -24.44
CA VAL A 9 -29.41 -31.42 -24.73
C VAL A 9 -29.69 -30.48 -23.54
N PHE A 10 -30.83 -30.63 -22.88
CA PHE A 10 -31.15 -29.82 -21.68
C PHE A 10 -30.27 -30.17 -20.48
N LEU A 11 -29.93 -31.44 -20.28
CA LEU A 11 -28.99 -31.89 -19.24
C LEU A 11 -27.54 -31.46 -19.50
N LEU A 12 -27.11 -31.41 -20.76
CA LEU A 12 -25.79 -30.91 -21.14
C LEU A 12 -25.68 -29.37 -20.98
N LEU A 13 -26.77 -28.64 -21.26
CA LEU A 13 -26.84 -27.20 -21.01
C LEU A 13 -26.82 -26.86 -19.51
N LEU A 14 -27.51 -27.63 -18.68
CA LEU A 14 -27.49 -27.47 -17.22
C LEU A 14 -26.12 -27.79 -16.63
N SER A 15 -25.39 -28.80 -17.13
CA SER A 15 -24.04 -29.12 -16.68
C SER A 15 -23.01 -28.03 -17.09
N ALA A 16 -23.22 -27.36 -18.23
CA ALA A 16 -22.39 -26.25 -18.67
C ALA A 16 -22.58 -24.97 -17.81
N ILE A 17 -23.78 -24.77 -17.26
CA ILE A 17 -24.07 -23.63 -16.36
C ILE A 17 -23.42 -23.82 -14.97
N TRP A 18 -23.26 -25.07 -14.51
CA TRP A 18 -22.58 -25.38 -13.24
C TRP A 18 -21.06 -25.33 -13.33
N ALA A 19 -20.49 -25.30 -14.55
CA ALA A 19 -19.06 -25.09 -14.78
C ALA A 19 -18.63 -23.61 -14.74
N GLN A 20 -19.53 -22.67 -14.43
CA GLN A 20 -19.18 -21.27 -14.20
C GLN A 20 -18.40 -21.13 -12.90
N GLY A 21 -17.09 -21.41 -13.01
CA GLY A 21 -16.04 -20.76 -12.27
C GLY A 21 -16.16 -20.83 -10.75
N GLN A 22 -15.99 -22.00 -10.13
CA GLN A 22 -15.66 -22.04 -8.71
C GLN A 22 -14.38 -21.21 -8.52
N GLN A 23 -14.49 -20.09 -7.83
CA GLN A 23 -13.36 -19.19 -7.56
C GLN A 23 -12.25 -20.01 -6.87
N LYS A 24 -11.09 -20.10 -7.49
CA LYS A 24 -9.97 -20.91 -6.97
C LYS A 24 -9.55 -20.36 -5.62
N ARG A 25 -9.54 -21.23 -4.61
CA ARG A 25 -9.12 -20.88 -3.25
C ARG A 25 -8.02 -21.82 -2.79
N PHE A 26 -6.95 -21.26 -2.26
CA PHE A 26 -5.88 -21.96 -1.58
C PHE A 26 -5.91 -21.59 -0.09
N VAL A 27 -5.55 -22.53 0.76
CA VAL A 27 -5.40 -22.33 2.20
C VAL A 27 -3.94 -22.53 2.60
N VAL A 28 -3.36 -21.50 3.22
CA VAL A 28 -2.02 -21.55 3.79
C VAL A 28 -2.13 -21.71 5.31
N ALA A 29 -1.43 -22.70 5.86
CA ALA A 29 -1.36 -22.93 7.29
C ALA A 29 0.02 -23.51 7.67
N ALA A 30 0.76 -22.82 8.53
CA ALA A 30 2.10 -23.21 8.95
C ALA A 30 2.14 -24.59 9.65
N ASP A 31 1.06 -24.97 10.33
CA ASP A 31 0.88 -26.26 11.00
C ASP A 31 0.62 -27.43 10.02
N GLY A 32 0.44 -27.14 8.72
CA GLY A 32 0.16 -28.14 7.68
C GLY A 32 -1.30 -28.52 7.53
N SER A 33 -2.23 -27.84 8.19
CA SER A 33 -3.68 -28.08 8.06
C SER A 33 -4.31 -27.40 6.83
N GLY A 34 -3.51 -26.74 5.98
CA GLY A 34 -3.91 -26.13 4.72
C GLY A 34 -3.37 -26.89 3.50
N ASP A 35 -3.64 -26.32 2.31
CA ASP A 35 -3.10 -26.85 1.05
C ASP A 35 -1.59 -26.61 0.94
N PHE A 36 -1.08 -25.56 1.59
CA PHE A 36 0.33 -25.15 1.59
C PHE A 36 0.79 -24.80 3.01
N ARG A 37 2.06 -25.08 3.31
CA ARG A 37 2.69 -24.70 4.59
C ARG A 37 3.27 -23.28 4.54
N THR A 38 3.65 -22.79 3.36
CA THR A 38 4.26 -21.48 3.18
C THR A 38 3.44 -20.63 2.23
N VAL A 39 3.51 -19.30 2.41
CA VAL A 39 2.81 -18.35 1.55
C VAL A 39 3.41 -18.37 0.15
N GLN A 40 4.76 -18.47 0.02
CA GLN A 40 5.40 -18.49 -1.28
C GLN A 40 4.95 -19.69 -2.12
N GLN A 41 4.80 -20.89 -1.54
CA GLN A 41 4.29 -22.06 -2.26
C GLN A 41 2.89 -21.80 -2.85
N ALA A 42 1.99 -21.17 -2.09
CA ALA A 42 0.66 -20.81 -2.59
C ALA A 42 0.73 -19.77 -3.72
N LEU A 43 1.58 -18.76 -3.59
CA LEU A 43 1.80 -17.76 -4.64
C LEU A 43 2.39 -18.40 -5.92
N ASP A 44 3.29 -19.38 -5.78
CA ASP A 44 3.88 -20.10 -6.91
C ASP A 44 2.87 -20.98 -7.64
N ALA A 45 1.89 -21.53 -6.91
CA ALA A 45 0.81 -22.34 -7.47
C ALA A 45 -0.26 -21.51 -8.21
N VAL A 46 -0.28 -20.17 -8.09
CA VAL A 46 -1.17 -19.32 -8.88
C VAL A 46 -0.75 -19.35 -10.35
N PRO A 47 -1.66 -19.65 -11.31
CA PRO A 47 -1.34 -19.64 -12.72
C PRO A 47 -0.97 -18.24 -13.24
N SER A 48 -0.03 -18.16 -14.16
CA SER A 48 0.23 -16.94 -14.93
C SER A 48 -0.84 -16.73 -16.01
N GLY A 49 -1.15 -15.48 -16.31
CA GLY A 49 -2.10 -15.11 -17.37
C GLY A 49 -3.58 -15.41 -17.06
N GLN A 50 -3.91 -15.76 -15.81
CA GLN A 50 -5.30 -15.99 -15.44
C GLN A 50 -6.13 -14.71 -15.51
N MET A 51 -7.42 -14.87 -15.81
CA MET A 51 -8.41 -13.79 -15.85
C MET A 51 -9.42 -13.87 -14.69
N GLN A 52 -9.37 -14.94 -13.92
CA GLN A 52 -10.23 -15.15 -12.75
C GLN A 52 -9.42 -14.96 -11.46
N ARG A 53 -10.09 -14.46 -10.42
CA ARG A 53 -9.45 -14.22 -9.13
C ARG A 53 -9.13 -15.55 -8.42
N THR A 54 -7.90 -15.68 -7.95
CA THR A 54 -7.49 -16.72 -7.01
C THR A 54 -7.40 -16.10 -5.63
N THR A 55 -8.12 -16.67 -4.66
CA THR A 55 -8.02 -16.30 -3.25
C THR A 55 -7.00 -17.21 -2.57
N VAL A 56 -6.04 -16.61 -1.89
CA VAL A 56 -5.11 -17.30 -0.98
C VAL A 56 -5.50 -16.90 0.44
N PHE A 57 -6.18 -17.80 1.14
CA PHE A 57 -6.52 -17.63 2.55
C PHE A 57 -5.35 -18.06 3.42
N ILE A 58 -4.89 -17.17 4.30
CA ILE A 58 -3.74 -17.39 5.16
C ILE A 58 -4.22 -17.45 6.60
N LYS A 59 -4.10 -18.59 7.23
CA LYS A 59 -4.43 -18.77 8.64
C LYS A 59 -3.51 -17.91 9.52
N LYS A 60 -3.98 -17.59 10.72
CA LYS A 60 -3.16 -16.90 11.73
C LYS A 60 -1.81 -17.60 11.91
N GLY A 61 -0.77 -16.81 12.03
CA GLY A 61 0.60 -17.27 12.15
C GLY A 61 1.59 -16.21 11.72
N ARG A 62 2.86 -16.45 12.03
CA ARG A 62 3.98 -15.63 11.59
C ARG A 62 4.72 -16.38 10.48
N TYR A 63 4.81 -15.77 9.30
CA TYR A 63 5.39 -16.36 8.09
C TYR A 63 6.69 -15.60 7.76
N PRO A 64 7.85 -16.11 8.21
CA PRO A 64 9.15 -15.46 7.99
C PRO A 64 9.69 -15.80 6.60
N GLU A 65 9.07 -15.21 5.57
CA GLU A 65 9.36 -15.51 4.17
C GLU A 65 9.62 -14.21 3.39
N LYS A 66 10.66 -14.22 2.56
CA LYS A 66 10.87 -13.18 1.55
C LYS A 66 10.00 -13.50 0.33
N LEU A 67 8.86 -12.84 0.23
CA LEU A 67 7.79 -13.17 -0.68
C LEU A 67 7.88 -12.42 -2.01
N THR A 68 7.51 -13.11 -3.10
CA THR A 68 7.35 -12.51 -4.43
C THR A 68 6.09 -13.01 -5.12
N LEU A 69 5.16 -12.12 -5.39
CA LEU A 69 4.10 -12.36 -6.38
C LEU A 69 4.60 -11.88 -7.75
N ALA A 70 4.94 -12.81 -8.61
CA ALA A 70 5.60 -12.55 -9.90
C ALA A 70 4.70 -11.79 -10.88
N LYS A 71 5.30 -11.03 -11.79
CA LYS A 71 4.61 -10.40 -12.91
C LYS A 71 3.83 -11.44 -13.71
N GLY A 72 2.59 -11.12 -14.09
CA GLY A 72 1.70 -12.03 -14.83
C GLY A 72 0.83 -12.93 -13.96
N LYS A 73 1.09 -13.06 -12.65
CA LYS A 73 0.19 -13.72 -11.70
C LYS A 73 -0.85 -12.71 -11.19
N ASN A 74 -1.67 -12.22 -12.09
CA ASN A 74 -2.67 -11.19 -11.82
C ASN A 74 -3.92 -11.77 -11.14
N PHE A 75 -4.81 -10.89 -10.65
CA PHE A 75 -6.08 -11.26 -10.01
C PHE A 75 -5.91 -12.16 -8.78
N VAL A 76 -4.89 -11.88 -7.97
CA VAL A 76 -4.68 -12.57 -6.69
C VAL A 76 -5.28 -11.76 -5.55
N HIS A 77 -5.99 -12.43 -4.67
CA HIS A 77 -6.50 -11.90 -3.43
C HIS A 77 -5.90 -12.65 -2.25
N LEU A 78 -5.11 -11.97 -1.42
CA LEU A 78 -4.65 -12.52 -0.14
C LEU A 78 -5.64 -12.15 0.94
N GLN A 79 -6.12 -13.14 1.68
CA GLN A 79 -7.04 -12.97 2.79
C GLN A 79 -6.43 -13.57 4.05
N GLY A 80 -6.04 -12.71 5.00
CA GLY A 80 -5.64 -13.15 6.33
C GLY A 80 -6.84 -13.53 7.18
N GLU A 81 -6.63 -14.43 8.12
CA GLU A 81 -7.65 -14.77 9.12
C GLU A 81 -7.95 -13.60 10.05
N ASP A 82 -6.91 -12.85 10.41
CA ASP A 82 -6.99 -11.63 11.24
C ASP A 82 -5.74 -10.76 11.05
N ALA A 83 -5.91 -9.44 10.95
CA ALA A 83 -4.84 -8.52 10.63
C ALA A 83 -3.70 -8.49 11.67
N ALA A 84 -4.00 -8.68 12.95
CA ALA A 84 -2.99 -8.62 14.01
C ALA A 84 -2.19 -9.92 14.14
N THR A 85 -2.76 -11.04 13.71
CA THR A 85 -2.21 -12.37 13.93
C THR A 85 -1.79 -13.11 12.66
N THR A 86 -2.13 -12.60 11.46
CA THR A 86 -1.61 -13.09 10.17
C THR A 86 -0.48 -12.19 9.70
N ILE A 87 0.78 -12.58 9.96
CA ILE A 87 1.95 -11.71 9.80
C ILE A 87 2.89 -12.28 8.74
N LEU A 88 3.04 -11.56 7.63
CA LEU A 88 4.04 -11.82 6.60
C LEU A 88 5.25 -10.93 6.90
N THR A 89 6.41 -11.53 7.15
CA THR A 89 7.58 -10.82 7.68
C THR A 89 8.89 -11.31 7.09
N TYR A 90 9.85 -10.42 6.97
CA TYR A 90 11.26 -10.74 6.70
C TYR A 90 12.15 -9.67 7.33
N ASP A 91 13.49 -9.82 7.26
CA ASP A 91 14.45 -8.96 7.96
C ASP A 91 15.56 -8.39 7.06
N ASP A 92 15.33 -8.33 5.75
CA ASP A 92 16.29 -7.71 4.84
C ASP A 92 16.28 -6.19 4.94
N TYR A 93 17.44 -5.56 4.81
CA TYR A 93 17.64 -4.11 4.79
C TYR A 93 18.70 -3.72 3.76
N ALA A 94 18.72 -2.47 3.33
CA ALA A 94 19.49 -2.03 2.17
C ALA A 94 21.01 -2.33 2.27
N GLN A 95 21.58 -2.24 3.46
CA GLN A 95 23.02 -2.47 3.72
C GLN A 95 23.36 -3.94 3.99
N LYS A 96 22.37 -4.83 4.14
CA LYS A 96 22.63 -6.27 4.30
C LYS A 96 23.36 -6.80 3.08
N LEU A 97 24.47 -7.51 3.29
CA LEU A 97 25.30 -7.96 2.19
C LEU A 97 24.74 -9.23 1.54
N THR A 98 24.84 -9.31 0.22
CA THR A 98 24.64 -10.55 -0.53
C THR A 98 25.86 -11.48 -0.35
N PRO A 99 25.78 -12.77 -0.72
CA PRO A 99 26.94 -13.67 -0.69
C PRO A 99 28.16 -13.14 -1.45
N GLU A 100 27.95 -12.28 -2.47
CA GLU A 100 29.00 -11.65 -3.27
C GLU A 100 29.55 -10.36 -2.61
N GLY A 101 29.15 -10.06 -1.37
CA GLY A 101 29.61 -8.90 -0.62
C GLY A 101 29.03 -7.54 -1.05
N LYS A 102 27.95 -7.52 -1.82
CA LYS A 102 27.26 -6.29 -2.25
C LYS A 102 26.04 -6.03 -1.38
N GLY A 103 25.76 -4.75 -1.08
CA GLY A 103 24.53 -4.37 -0.39
C GLY A 103 23.30 -4.73 -1.23
N ILE A 104 22.25 -5.27 -0.58
CA ILE A 104 20.98 -5.64 -1.21
C ILE A 104 20.32 -4.42 -1.86
N GLY A 105 20.55 -3.24 -1.30
CA GLY A 105 19.90 -1.98 -1.71
C GLY A 105 18.43 -1.89 -1.27
N THR A 106 17.93 -0.66 -1.24
CA THR A 106 16.55 -0.38 -0.81
C THR A 106 15.53 -1.23 -1.58
N SER A 107 15.63 -1.26 -2.91
CA SER A 107 14.71 -2.01 -3.77
C SER A 107 14.77 -3.53 -3.58
N GLY A 108 15.86 -4.06 -3.01
CA GLY A 108 16.02 -5.49 -2.75
C GLY A 108 15.57 -5.92 -1.35
N SER A 109 15.29 -4.97 -0.44
CA SER A 109 15.09 -5.24 0.99
C SER A 109 13.65 -5.63 1.37
N ALA A 110 12.70 -5.62 0.42
CA ALA A 110 11.30 -5.84 0.77
C ALA A 110 11.04 -7.27 1.29
N SER A 111 10.20 -7.35 2.32
CA SER A 111 9.66 -8.61 2.79
C SER A 111 8.68 -9.21 1.76
N PHE A 112 7.89 -8.37 1.09
CA PHE A 112 6.99 -8.83 0.04
C PHE A 112 7.06 -7.95 -1.23
N PHE A 113 7.27 -8.59 -2.39
CA PHE A 113 7.29 -7.95 -3.70
C PHE A 113 5.98 -8.26 -4.45
N VAL A 114 5.13 -7.25 -4.65
CA VAL A 114 3.92 -7.34 -5.47
C VAL A 114 4.22 -6.81 -6.87
N ARG A 115 4.56 -7.70 -7.82
CA ARG A 115 4.86 -7.34 -9.22
C ARG A 115 3.65 -7.52 -10.15
N ALA A 116 2.60 -8.14 -9.64
CA ALA A 116 1.36 -8.44 -10.36
C ALA A 116 0.38 -7.26 -10.33
N THR A 117 -0.48 -7.20 -11.33
CA THR A 117 -1.60 -6.25 -11.46
C THR A 117 -2.89 -6.88 -10.91
N ASP A 118 -3.88 -6.07 -10.54
CA ASP A 118 -5.16 -6.52 -9.97
C ASP A 118 -5.00 -7.37 -8.70
N PHE A 119 -4.01 -7.00 -7.90
CA PHE A 119 -3.76 -7.62 -6.60
C PHE A 119 -4.61 -6.96 -5.52
N SER A 120 -5.11 -7.76 -4.59
CA SER A 120 -5.71 -7.24 -3.36
C SER A 120 -5.30 -8.05 -2.15
N ALA A 121 -5.26 -7.40 -0.99
CA ALA A 121 -5.04 -8.05 0.29
C ALA A 121 -5.95 -7.48 1.36
N GLU A 122 -6.40 -8.34 2.29
CA GLU A 122 -7.17 -7.92 3.45
C GLU A 122 -6.78 -8.68 4.71
N ASN A 123 -6.90 -8.03 5.86
CA ASN A 123 -6.68 -8.61 7.19
C ASN A 123 -5.27 -9.23 7.36
N ILE A 124 -4.23 -8.56 6.88
CA ILE A 124 -2.84 -9.05 6.91
C ILE A 124 -1.92 -7.96 7.46
N THR A 125 -0.96 -8.36 8.29
CA THR A 125 0.22 -7.56 8.62
C THR A 125 1.36 -7.88 7.66
N PHE A 126 1.88 -6.84 7.00
CA PHE A 126 3.14 -6.83 6.25
C PHE A 126 4.20 -6.16 7.11
N GLU A 127 5.26 -6.87 7.44
CA GLU A 127 6.28 -6.38 8.37
C GLU A 127 7.68 -6.50 7.76
N ASN A 128 8.53 -5.51 8.01
CA ASN A 128 9.97 -5.70 7.95
C ASN A 128 10.55 -5.68 9.37
N ALA A 129 11.11 -6.79 9.79
CA ALA A 129 11.60 -7.03 11.14
C ALA A 129 13.08 -6.66 11.34
N ALA A 130 13.74 -6.02 10.37
CA ALA A 130 15.16 -5.65 10.48
C ALA A 130 15.44 -4.61 11.57
N GLY A 131 14.40 -3.88 12.02
CA GLY A 131 14.57 -2.83 13.02
C GLY A 131 15.04 -1.49 12.43
N PRO A 132 15.57 -0.56 13.25
CA PRO A 132 15.96 0.79 12.81
C PRO A 132 17.38 0.80 12.21
N VAL A 133 17.62 0.03 11.17
CA VAL A 133 18.94 -0.20 10.52
C VAL A 133 19.10 0.52 9.18
N GLY A 134 18.23 1.50 8.89
CA GLY A 134 18.17 2.19 7.60
C GLY A 134 16.99 1.70 6.77
N GLN A 135 17.10 1.79 5.42
CA GLN A 135 16.00 1.45 4.51
C GLN A 135 15.69 -0.05 4.55
N ALA A 136 14.44 -0.39 4.89
CA ALA A 136 13.99 -1.75 5.05
C ALA A 136 12.47 -1.84 4.78
N LEU A 137 12.10 -2.36 3.60
CA LEU A 137 10.73 -2.33 3.12
C LEU A 137 9.91 -3.51 3.69
N ALA A 138 8.74 -3.21 4.24
CA ALA A 138 7.74 -4.24 4.51
C ALA A 138 7.11 -4.74 3.19
N ILE A 139 6.88 -3.81 2.23
CA ILE A 139 6.30 -4.17 0.94
C ILE A 139 6.84 -3.29 -0.20
N TRP A 140 7.09 -3.90 -1.33
CA TRP A 140 7.38 -3.27 -2.61
C TRP A 140 6.24 -3.51 -3.60
N ILE A 141 5.61 -2.45 -4.10
CA ILE A 141 4.43 -2.54 -4.96
C ILE A 141 4.79 -2.00 -6.35
N GLY A 142 4.76 -2.84 -7.38
CA GLY A 142 5.07 -2.46 -8.76
C GLY A 142 3.92 -2.71 -9.75
N GLY A 143 2.82 -3.31 -9.29
CA GLY A 143 1.62 -3.54 -10.09
C GLY A 143 0.71 -2.31 -10.24
N ASP A 144 -0.22 -2.36 -11.20
CA ASP A 144 -1.35 -1.45 -11.31
C ASP A 144 -2.60 -2.05 -10.64
N ARG A 145 -3.50 -1.21 -10.14
CA ARG A 145 -4.75 -1.62 -9.49
C ARG A 145 -4.52 -2.56 -8.31
N VAL A 146 -3.67 -2.09 -7.39
CA VAL A 146 -3.32 -2.81 -6.16
C VAL A 146 -4.10 -2.23 -4.98
N GLN A 147 -4.78 -3.10 -4.22
CA GLN A 147 -5.66 -2.69 -3.13
C GLN A 147 -5.33 -3.41 -1.82
N PHE A 148 -5.37 -2.65 -0.73
CA PHE A 148 -5.26 -3.18 0.64
C PHE A 148 -6.44 -2.71 1.48
N LYS A 149 -7.04 -3.62 2.23
CA LYS A 149 -8.14 -3.32 3.16
C LYS A 149 -7.86 -3.91 4.53
N ASN A 150 -8.01 -3.10 5.59
CA ASN A 150 -7.78 -3.54 6.96
C ASN A 150 -6.42 -4.26 7.14
N CYS A 151 -5.37 -3.75 6.46
CA CYS A 151 -4.01 -4.29 6.54
C CYS A 151 -3.14 -3.43 7.45
N ARG A 152 -2.06 -4.02 7.97
CA ARG A 152 -1.06 -3.32 8.76
C ARG A 152 0.29 -3.37 8.04
N PHE A 153 1.00 -2.25 8.03
CA PHE A 153 2.34 -2.15 7.46
C PHE A 153 3.30 -1.68 8.56
N LEU A 154 4.17 -2.57 8.99
CA LEU A 154 5.05 -2.35 10.13
C LEU A 154 6.50 -2.26 9.67
N GLY A 155 7.16 -1.16 10.00
CA GLY A 155 8.56 -0.95 9.64
C GLY A 155 9.17 0.27 10.33
N ASN A 156 10.27 0.73 9.77
CA ASN A 156 10.98 1.92 10.22
C ASN A 156 11.19 2.87 9.03
N GLN A 157 12.41 3.03 8.53
CA GLN A 157 12.65 3.84 7.33
C GLN A 157 12.21 3.07 6.09
N ASP A 158 11.49 3.75 5.17
CA ASP A 158 11.09 3.20 3.88
C ASP A 158 10.10 2.01 3.96
N THR A 159 9.10 2.04 4.85
CA THR A 159 8.21 0.89 5.10
C THR A 159 7.46 0.43 3.85
N ILE A 160 6.87 1.35 3.07
CA ILE A 160 6.08 1.03 1.86
C ILE A 160 6.69 1.74 0.63
N PHE A 161 7.15 0.97 -0.35
CA PHE A 161 7.43 1.50 -1.68
C PHE A 161 6.22 1.38 -2.58
N THR A 162 5.67 2.53 -2.97
CA THR A 162 4.53 2.64 -3.88
C THR A 162 5.02 2.91 -5.30
N GLY A 163 5.52 1.88 -5.97
CA GLY A 163 5.83 1.93 -7.40
C GLY A 163 4.56 1.64 -8.23
N GLY A 164 4.74 1.38 -9.51
CA GLY A 164 3.63 1.03 -10.38
C GLY A 164 2.74 2.22 -10.73
N ARG A 165 1.41 2.02 -10.73
CA ARG A 165 0.46 3.04 -11.20
C ARG A 165 -0.56 3.39 -10.13
N ARG A 166 -1.70 2.68 -10.03
CA ARG A 166 -2.82 3.01 -9.14
C ARG A 166 -2.87 2.08 -7.94
N GLN A 167 -3.00 2.69 -6.76
CA GLN A 167 -3.05 1.96 -5.50
C GLN A 167 -4.17 2.52 -4.61
N TYR A 168 -4.75 1.66 -3.80
CA TYR A 168 -5.82 2.03 -2.88
C TYR A 168 -5.62 1.34 -1.53
N PHE A 169 -5.58 2.13 -0.47
CA PHE A 169 -5.44 1.68 0.91
C PHE A 169 -6.68 2.09 1.69
N ASP A 170 -7.38 1.14 2.26
CA ASP A 170 -8.63 1.34 2.97
C ASP A 170 -8.53 0.83 4.41
N HIS A 171 -8.74 1.70 5.40
CA HIS A 171 -8.67 1.38 6.82
C HIS A 171 -7.35 0.67 7.22
N CYS A 172 -6.24 1.07 6.63
CA CYS A 172 -4.94 0.48 6.92
C CYS A 172 -4.22 1.21 8.06
N TYR A 173 -3.45 0.45 8.85
CA TYR A 173 -2.49 0.98 9.82
C TYR A 173 -1.09 0.96 9.20
N ILE A 174 -0.41 2.10 9.18
CA ILE A 174 0.90 2.26 8.53
C ILE A 174 1.84 2.96 9.52
N GLU A 175 2.94 2.31 9.89
CA GLU A 175 3.93 2.89 10.80
C GLU A 175 5.31 2.97 10.19
N GLY A 176 6.08 3.94 10.67
CA GLY A 176 7.48 4.08 10.30
C GLY A 176 8.16 5.30 10.90
N THR A 177 9.42 5.49 10.54
CA THR A 177 10.24 6.60 11.04
C THR A 177 10.50 7.67 9.99
N THR A 178 11.02 7.31 8.83
CA THR A 178 11.45 8.26 7.80
C THR A 178 11.04 7.74 6.43
N ASP A 179 10.36 8.61 5.64
CA ASP A 179 9.94 8.30 4.28
C ASP A 179 9.15 6.98 4.20
N TYR A 180 8.36 6.68 5.23
CA TYR A 180 7.77 5.35 5.38
C TYR A 180 6.64 5.06 4.39
N ILE A 181 6.21 6.07 3.61
CA ILE A 181 5.39 5.92 2.41
C ILE A 181 6.11 6.66 1.28
N PHE A 182 6.72 5.95 0.35
CA PHE A 182 7.52 6.59 -0.70
C PHE A 182 7.34 5.91 -2.07
N GLY A 183 7.66 6.64 -3.15
CA GLY A 183 7.54 6.14 -4.51
C GLY A 183 6.75 7.05 -5.44
N ASN A 184 6.33 6.53 -6.60
CA ASN A 184 5.84 7.32 -7.73
C ASN A 184 4.40 7.01 -8.17
N SER A 185 3.66 6.22 -7.40
CA SER A 185 2.29 5.84 -7.77
C SER A 185 1.30 6.99 -7.62
N THR A 186 0.14 6.85 -8.26
CA THR A 186 -1.08 7.53 -7.87
C THR A 186 -1.78 6.66 -6.83
N ALA A 187 -1.81 7.10 -5.59
CA ALA A 187 -2.35 6.31 -4.48
C ALA A 187 -3.41 7.08 -3.69
N TRP A 188 -4.50 6.39 -3.37
CA TRP A 188 -5.55 6.88 -2.48
C TRP A 188 -5.51 6.13 -1.16
N PHE A 189 -5.42 6.88 -0.07
CA PHE A 189 -5.47 6.36 1.30
C PHE A 189 -6.78 6.83 1.93
N GLU A 190 -7.66 5.89 2.23
CA GLU A 190 -8.97 6.15 2.83
C GLU A 190 -8.98 5.70 4.28
N GLN A 191 -9.29 6.59 5.22
CA GLN A 191 -9.45 6.31 6.64
C GLN A 191 -8.29 5.50 7.26
N CYS A 192 -7.06 5.74 6.79
CA CYS A 192 -5.87 5.07 7.30
C CYS A 192 -5.34 5.77 8.56
N GLU A 193 -4.68 5.00 9.42
CA GLU A 193 -3.86 5.51 10.50
C GLU A 193 -2.38 5.53 10.09
N LEU A 194 -1.75 6.70 10.20
CA LEU A 194 -0.33 6.91 9.92
C LEU A 194 0.39 7.14 11.25
N PHE A 195 1.10 6.11 11.74
CA PHE A 195 1.73 6.16 13.04
C PHE A 195 3.20 6.59 12.95
N CYS A 196 3.51 7.74 13.51
CA CYS A 196 4.84 8.33 13.56
C CYS A 196 5.66 7.73 14.71
N ARG A 197 6.60 6.84 14.41
CA ARG A 197 7.46 6.21 15.41
C ARG A 197 8.53 7.16 15.90
N LYS A 198 8.89 7.04 17.19
CA LYS A 198 10.01 7.79 17.78
C LYS A 198 11.30 7.61 16.97
N GLY A 199 12.03 8.70 16.76
CA GLY A 199 13.29 8.72 16.00
C GLY A 199 13.14 8.98 14.50
N GLY A 200 11.91 9.20 14.01
CA GLY A 200 11.64 9.56 12.62
C GLY A 200 11.39 11.04 12.39
N GLN A 201 11.15 11.40 11.11
CA GLN A 201 10.97 12.80 10.72
C GLN A 201 10.02 13.04 9.54
N TYR A 202 9.74 12.05 8.68
CA TYR A 202 8.99 12.26 7.44
C TYR A 202 8.00 11.14 7.21
N ILE A 203 6.73 11.51 6.95
CA ILE A 203 5.67 10.55 6.61
C ILE A 203 5.84 10.09 5.17
N THR A 204 5.86 11.04 4.23
CA THR A 204 5.90 10.73 2.79
C THR A 204 7.16 11.23 2.11
N ALA A 205 7.62 10.47 1.09
CA ALA A 205 8.66 10.87 0.14
C ALA A 205 8.19 10.54 -1.28
N ALA A 206 7.30 11.36 -1.81
CA ALA A 206 6.74 11.15 -3.14
C ALA A 206 7.75 11.46 -4.25
N SER A 207 7.67 10.71 -5.35
CA SER A 207 8.43 10.94 -6.58
C SER A 207 7.51 10.94 -7.81
N THR A 208 6.35 11.55 -7.68
CA THR A 208 5.33 11.62 -8.72
C THR A 208 5.94 12.13 -10.03
N PRO A 209 5.74 11.44 -11.17
CA PRO A 209 6.17 11.94 -12.47
C PRO A 209 5.45 13.26 -12.83
N ASP A 210 6.10 14.13 -13.59
CA ASP A 210 5.50 15.39 -14.08
C ASP A 210 4.23 15.15 -14.90
N THR A 211 4.20 14.06 -15.67
CA THR A 211 3.06 13.62 -16.49
C THR A 211 1.86 13.10 -15.68
N ALA A 212 2.05 12.76 -14.41
CA ALA A 212 0.96 12.27 -13.58
C ALA A 212 0.15 13.44 -13.00
N ARG A 213 -1.17 13.42 -13.21
CA ARG A 213 -2.08 14.44 -12.67
C ARG A 213 -2.15 14.41 -11.16
N TYR A 214 -2.14 13.21 -10.56
CA TYR A 214 -2.26 12.98 -9.13
C TYR A 214 -1.08 12.14 -8.59
N GLY A 215 -0.71 12.36 -7.35
CA GLY A 215 0.22 11.55 -6.57
C GLY A 215 -0.49 10.85 -5.42
N TYR A 216 -0.09 11.13 -4.17
CA TYR A 216 -0.74 10.58 -2.99
C TYR A 216 -1.89 11.46 -2.54
N VAL A 217 -3.03 10.85 -2.23
CA VAL A 217 -4.19 11.50 -1.64
C VAL A 217 -4.57 10.75 -0.37
N PHE A 218 -4.48 11.42 0.77
CA PHE A 218 -4.93 10.94 2.07
C PHE A 218 -6.29 11.57 2.38
N ASN A 219 -7.33 10.76 2.55
CA ASN A 219 -8.67 11.24 2.83
C ASN A 219 -9.19 10.65 4.13
N HIS A 220 -9.65 11.50 5.04
CA HIS A 220 -10.11 11.09 6.38
C HIS A 220 -9.10 10.23 7.17
N CYS A 221 -7.80 10.39 6.89
CA CYS A 221 -6.76 9.70 7.62
C CYS A 221 -6.47 10.40 8.94
N ARG A 222 -5.91 9.65 9.89
CA ARG A 222 -5.40 10.21 11.15
C ARG A 222 -3.89 9.99 11.27
N ILE A 223 -3.19 10.99 11.77
CA ILE A 223 -1.77 10.90 12.11
C ILE A 223 -1.65 10.79 13.62
N THR A 224 -1.04 9.71 14.08
CA THR A 224 -0.78 9.43 15.50
C THR A 224 0.71 9.14 15.70
N GLY A 225 1.14 8.77 16.88
CA GLY A 225 2.52 8.32 17.10
C GLY A 225 2.98 8.43 18.54
N ASP A 226 4.12 7.81 18.80
CA ASP A 226 4.91 7.95 20.03
C ASP A 226 6.08 8.94 19.87
N ALA A 227 6.21 9.55 18.70
CA ALA A 227 7.18 10.58 18.40
C ALA A 227 6.86 11.88 19.15
N PRO A 228 7.89 12.69 19.51
CA PRO A 228 7.69 13.98 20.12
C PRO A 228 6.82 14.92 19.28
N ALA A 229 6.10 15.80 19.93
CA ALA A 229 5.32 16.84 19.24
C ALA A 229 6.21 17.67 18.31
N GLY A 230 5.71 18.00 17.11
CA GLY A 230 6.43 18.77 16.12
C GLY A 230 7.71 18.11 15.56
N SER A 231 7.81 16.78 15.59
CA SER A 231 8.99 16.07 15.07
C SER A 231 8.87 15.62 13.62
N TYR A 232 7.64 15.54 13.06
CA TYR A 232 7.39 15.01 11.72
C TYR A 232 6.90 16.06 10.73
N TYR A 233 7.45 16.01 9.54
CA TYR A 233 6.85 16.62 8.36
C TYR A 233 5.81 15.67 7.72
N LEU A 234 4.76 16.19 7.12
CA LEU A 234 3.80 15.44 6.30
C LEU A 234 4.49 14.80 5.09
N GLY A 235 5.53 15.44 4.59
CA GLY A 235 6.35 14.87 3.53
C GLY A 235 7.44 15.78 3.00
N ARG A 236 8.23 15.18 2.10
CA ARG A 236 9.27 15.84 1.34
C ARG A 236 9.35 15.28 -0.08
N PRO A 237 9.69 16.08 -1.13
CA PRO A 237 9.73 15.65 -2.52
C PRO A 237 11.02 14.88 -2.81
N TRP A 238 10.94 13.56 -2.91
CA TRP A 238 12.08 12.73 -3.33
C TRP A 238 12.54 13.07 -4.75
N ARG A 239 11.59 13.46 -5.61
CA ARG A 239 11.86 13.96 -6.97
C ARG A 239 11.09 15.25 -7.21
N PRO A 240 11.50 16.11 -8.19
CA PRO A 240 10.69 17.21 -8.69
C PRO A 240 9.29 16.72 -9.06
N HIS A 241 8.29 17.57 -9.00
CA HIS A 241 6.88 17.28 -9.34
C HIS A 241 6.17 16.30 -8.37
N ALA A 242 6.76 15.99 -7.20
CA ALA A 242 6.09 15.23 -6.16
C ALA A 242 4.73 15.86 -5.80
N LYS A 243 3.68 15.04 -5.67
CA LYS A 243 2.33 15.49 -5.36
C LYS A 243 1.77 14.72 -4.17
N VAL A 244 1.39 15.45 -3.12
CA VAL A 244 0.77 14.87 -1.91
C VAL A 244 -0.34 15.78 -1.42
N VAL A 245 -1.50 15.23 -1.13
CA VAL A 245 -2.66 15.98 -0.65
C VAL A 245 -3.28 15.29 0.56
N PHE A 246 -3.51 16.04 1.64
CA PHE A 246 -4.26 15.60 2.81
C PHE A 246 -5.62 16.27 2.83
N LEU A 247 -6.69 15.48 2.88
CA LEU A 247 -8.08 15.95 2.85
C LEU A 247 -8.81 15.49 4.12
N ARG A 248 -9.31 16.44 4.90
CA ARG A 248 -10.13 16.15 6.10
C ARG A 248 -9.45 15.19 7.08
N CYS A 249 -8.13 15.34 7.21
CA CYS A 249 -7.32 14.47 8.06
C CYS A 249 -7.21 15.02 9.47
N GLU A 250 -7.10 14.12 10.44
CA GLU A 250 -6.75 14.46 11.83
C GLU A 250 -5.23 14.39 11.99
N LEU A 251 -4.61 15.55 12.18
CA LEU A 251 -3.16 15.67 12.30
C LEU A 251 -2.79 15.72 13.80
N GLY A 252 -2.18 14.64 14.29
CA GLY A 252 -1.79 14.50 15.68
C GLY A 252 -0.58 15.36 16.08
N PRO A 253 -0.20 15.33 17.37
CA PRO A 253 0.90 16.13 17.91
C PRO A 253 2.26 15.97 17.18
N PRO A 254 2.64 14.81 16.61
CA PRO A 254 3.92 14.67 15.91
C PRO A 254 4.10 15.64 14.74
N VAL A 255 3.04 16.13 14.10
CA VAL A 255 3.14 16.95 12.90
C VAL A 255 3.69 18.34 13.20
N LYS A 256 4.73 18.76 12.46
CA LYS A 256 5.33 20.09 12.53
C LYS A 256 4.40 21.16 11.97
N SER A 257 4.45 22.37 12.56
CA SER A 257 3.73 23.53 12.05
C SER A 257 4.11 23.90 10.61
N ALA A 258 5.37 23.74 10.22
CA ALA A 258 5.83 23.95 8.84
C ALA A 258 5.18 22.98 7.82
N GLY A 259 4.70 21.83 8.26
CA GLY A 259 4.01 20.81 7.47
C GLY A 259 4.89 20.05 6.49
N TRP A 260 5.69 20.75 5.68
CA TRP A 260 6.42 20.18 4.56
C TRP A 260 7.90 20.59 4.56
N HIS A 261 8.71 19.81 3.88
CA HIS A 261 10.15 20.06 3.72
C HIS A 261 10.55 19.92 2.25
N ASN A 262 11.45 20.76 1.76
CA ASN A 262 11.84 20.81 0.34
C ASN A 262 12.99 19.85 -0.04
N TRP A 263 13.37 18.92 0.83
CA TRP A 263 14.51 18.02 0.66
C TRP A 263 15.87 18.74 0.66
N GLY A 264 15.98 19.95 1.21
CA GLY A 264 17.17 20.78 1.08
C GLY A 264 17.43 21.27 -0.36
N LYS A 265 16.40 21.29 -1.23
CA LYS A 265 16.48 21.70 -2.63
C LYS A 265 15.42 22.76 -2.91
N PRO A 266 15.78 24.07 -2.91
CA PRO A 266 14.82 25.15 -3.17
C PRO A 266 14.08 25.02 -4.52
N SER A 267 14.70 24.42 -5.54
CA SER A 267 14.02 24.16 -6.83
C SER A 267 12.79 23.28 -6.72
N ASN A 268 12.69 22.44 -5.70
CA ASN A 268 11.50 21.62 -5.49
C ASN A 268 10.28 22.43 -5.07
N GLU A 269 10.46 23.61 -4.49
CA GLU A 269 9.38 24.46 -4.01
C GLU A 269 8.48 24.98 -5.15
N SER A 270 9.07 25.16 -6.34
CA SER A 270 8.33 25.57 -7.54
C SER A 270 7.74 24.42 -8.35
N THR A 271 8.13 23.18 -8.09
CA THR A 271 7.72 22.03 -8.89
C THR A 271 6.86 21.02 -8.14
N ALA A 272 7.04 20.90 -6.81
CA ALA A 272 6.23 20.02 -5.98
C ALA A 272 4.85 20.64 -5.72
N TYR A 273 3.82 19.80 -5.66
CA TYR A 273 2.46 20.19 -5.31
C TYR A 273 2.03 19.51 -4.02
N TYR A 274 2.10 20.24 -2.92
CA TYR A 274 1.72 19.77 -1.60
C TYR A 274 0.56 20.58 -1.06
N ALA A 275 -0.53 19.90 -0.67
CA ALA A 275 -1.75 20.59 -0.33
C ALA A 275 -2.50 19.95 0.86
N GLU A 276 -3.31 20.77 1.51
CA GLU A 276 -4.20 20.34 2.60
C GLU A 276 -5.58 20.95 2.40
N PHE A 277 -6.61 20.24 2.90
CA PHE A 277 -7.98 20.75 2.98
C PHE A 277 -8.67 20.27 4.25
N ALA A 278 -9.16 21.21 5.05
CA ALA A 278 -9.97 20.94 6.25
C ALA A 278 -9.31 19.91 7.19
N SER A 279 -7.99 19.95 7.32
CA SER A 279 -7.27 19.19 8.33
C SER A 279 -7.58 19.75 9.72
N ALA A 280 -7.66 18.88 10.72
CA ALA A 280 -7.96 19.21 12.13
C ALA A 280 -6.92 18.61 13.08
N GLY A 281 -7.02 18.91 14.36
CA GLY A 281 -6.14 18.38 15.41
C GLY A 281 -4.90 19.24 15.68
N PRO A 282 -4.10 18.84 16.68
CA PRO A 282 -2.96 19.65 17.15
C PRO A 282 -1.92 19.98 16.07
N GLY A 283 -1.67 19.07 15.13
CA GLY A 283 -0.74 19.27 14.03
C GLY A 283 -1.27 20.19 12.92
N ALA A 284 -2.55 20.55 12.94
CA ALA A 284 -3.19 21.48 12.00
C ALA A 284 -3.55 22.84 12.62
N ALA A 285 -3.27 23.04 13.93
CA ALA A 285 -3.78 24.17 14.70
C ALA A 285 -3.42 25.54 14.13
N ASP A 286 -2.30 25.65 13.44
CA ASP A 286 -1.87 26.90 12.79
C ASP A 286 -1.39 26.65 11.36
N ALA A 287 -2.34 26.56 10.44
CA ALA A 287 -2.04 26.39 9.02
C ALA A 287 -1.30 27.59 8.41
N THR A 288 -1.27 28.76 9.08
CA THR A 288 -0.53 29.94 8.61
C THR A 288 0.99 29.76 8.74
N GLN A 289 1.44 28.84 9.56
CA GLN A 289 2.85 28.48 9.72
C GLN A 289 3.33 27.44 8.70
N ARG A 290 2.46 26.94 7.82
CA ARG A 290 2.88 26.08 6.72
C ARG A 290 3.88 26.80 5.82
N VAL A 291 4.80 26.05 5.24
CA VAL A 291 5.71 26.60 4.24
C VAL A 291 4.94 27.31 3.12
N SER A 292 5.42 28.46 2.66
CA SER A 292 4.70 29.33 1.72
C SER A 292 4.42 28.71 0.34
N TRP A 293 5.15 27.68 -0.03
CA TRP A 293 4.98 26.96 -1.30
C TRP A 293 3.99 25.78 -1.22
N SER A 294 3.42 25.51 -0.05
CA SER A 294 2.31 24.55 0.08
C SER A 294 0.95 25.26 -0.08
N HIS A 295 -0.08 24.48 -0.38
CA HIS A 295 -1.40 25.02 -0.73
C HIS A 295 -2.44 24.64 0.32
N GLN A 296 -3.29 25.60 0.67
CA GLN A 296 -4.55 25.35 1.37
C GLN A 296 -5.66 25.36 0.31
N LEU A 297 -6.26 24.19 0.05
CA LEU A 297 -7.28 24.06 -1.01
C LEU A 297 -8.58 24.74 -0.61
N SER A 298 -9.22 25.39 -1.55
CA SER A 298 -10.63 25.78 -1.44
C SER A 298 -11.55 24.55 -1.46
N LYS A 299 -12.80 24.74 -1.02
CA LYS A 299 -13.84 23.69 -1.07
C LYS A 299 -14.03 23.15 -2.50
N THR A 300 -14.01 24.04 -3.49
CA THR A 300 -14.18 23.67 -4.90
C THR A 300 -13.04 22.82 -5.42
N GLU A 301 -11.78 23.16 -5.10
CA GLU A 301 -10.62 22.37 -5.48
C GLU A 301 -10.64 21.02 -4.80
N ALA A 302 -10.93 20.95 -3.50
CA ALA A 302 -11.01 19.70 -2.73
C ALA A 302 -12.10 18.75 -3.26
N GLN A 303 -13.21 19.27 -3.81
CA GLN A 303 -14.26 18.45 -4.44
C GLN A 303 -13.79 17.73 -5.70
N SER A 304 -12.72 18.19 -6.34
CA SER A 304 -12.13 17.49 -7.50
C SER A 304 -11.38 16.21 -7.12
N TYR A 305 -10.99 16.06 -5.86
CA TYR A 305 -10.32 14.87 -5.36
C TYR A 305 -11.36 13.84 -4.92
N THR A 306 -11.70 12.95 -5.82
CA THR A 306 -12.53 11.76 -5.55
C THR A 306 -11.79 10.51 -6.00
N PRO A 307 -12.06 9.32 -5.43
CA PRO A 307 -11.45 8.07 -5.92
C PRO A 307 -11.62 7.89 -7.43
N LYS A 308 -12.80 8.26 -7.98
CA LYS A 308 -13.06 8.20 -9.42
C LYS A 308 -12.13 9.12 -10.22
N ASN A 309 -11.93 10.36 -9.79
CA ASN A 309 -11.07 11.31 -10.52
C ASN A 309 -9.59 10.94 -10.39
N VAL A 310 -9.18 10.46 -9.21
CA VAL A 310 -7.78 10.14 -8.90
C VAL A 310 -7.37 8.80 -9.50
N LEU A 311 -8.23 7.77 -9.40
CA LEU A 311 -7.93 6.40 -9.85
C LEU A 311 -8.51 6.08 -11.24
N GLY A 312 -9.23 7.04 -11.86
CA GLY A 312 -9.78 6.91 -13.20
C GLY A 312 -10.90 5.85 -13.28
N ASP A 313 -10.79 4.97 -14.26
CA ASP A 313 -11.75 3.90 -14.52
C ASP A 313 -11.71 2.74 -13.51
N TRP A 314 -10.63 2.66 -12.73
CA TRP A 314 -10.53 1.62 -11.71
C TRP A 314 -11.39 1.93 -10.49
N LYS A 315 -12.23 0.97 -10.13
CA LYS A 315 -13.09 1.04 -8.94
C LYS A 315 -12.59 -0.01 -7.94
N PRO A 316 -11.87 0.41 -6.88
CA PRO A 316 -11.52 -0.49 -5.78
C PRO A 316 -12.79 -1.12 -5.17
N THR A 317 -12.72 -2.37 -4.76
CA THR A 317 -13.80 -3.03 -4.01
C THR A 317 -13.85 -2.46 -2.60
N LYS A 318 -15.05 -2.10 -2.15
CA LYS A 318 -15.29 -1.59 -0.79
C LYS A 318 -15.36 -2.73 0.23
#